data_9f1c393f0c1010132c06da3e813f7598
#
_entry.id   9f1c393f0c1010132c06da3e813f7598
#
_cell.length_a   1.000
_cell.length_b   1.000
_cell.length_c   1.000
_cell.angle_alpha   90.00
_cell.angle_beta   90.00
_cell.angle_gamma   90.00
#
_symmetry.space_group_name_H-M   'P 1'
#
loop_
_entity.id
_entity.type
_entity.pdbx_description
1 polymer ?
#
loop_
_entity_poly.entity_id
_entity_poly.type
_entity_poly.pdbx_seq_one_letter_code
_entity_poly.pdbx_strand_id
1 'polypeptide(L)'
;MYRRSAAAAVLLTAALTLTACSSGGDKAESGASPKPPASSSAPDPADAAPQPSTDPNAKPTGPVLPDAKLTPKTGSFTAEEKKYLSGRVPDKVDPASVLQGGQDACQRVQRTAKHDKDAATGAVITGEIPGAKDAITLLCPDQKPILAAAEKGFPEGPRTSPAAGSYRALTQATNCTWEAKGKDGATLASGPETPPKAGDKITATIPAGTAEFNSSGCYAWIPA
;
A
#
# COMPACT_ATOMS: atom_id res chain seq x y z
N MET A 1 -8.74 57.29 -5.22
CA MET A 1 -9.67 57.35 -4.07
C MET A 1 -9.39 56.18 -3.14
N TYR A 2 -8.85 56.55 -1.99
CA TYR A 2 -8.50 55.62 -0.90
C TYR A 2 -9.75 55.13 -0.16
N ARG A 3 -9.89 53.83 0.12
CA ARG A 3 -10.59 53.39 1.34
C ARG A 3 -9.83 52.20 1.94
N ARG A 4 -9.15 52.48 3.03
CA ARG A 4 -8.63 51.54 4.02
C ARG A 4 -9.81 51.08 4.89
N SER A 5 -9.90 49.83 5.22
CA SER A 5 -10.68 49.35 6.38
C SER A 5 -9.85 48.31 7.11
N ALA A 6 -9.69 48.58 8.40
CA ALA A 6 -8.81 47.91 9.33
C ALA A 6 -9.48 46.71 10.02
N ALA A 7 -8.63 45.75 10.39
CA ALA A 7 -8.55 44.95 11.62
C ALA A 7 -9.81 44.38 12.28
N ALA A 8 -9.74 43.06 12.54
CA ALA A 8 -10.02 42.51 13.86
C ALA A 8 -9.35 41.14 14.00
N ALA A 9 -8.31 41.08 14.83
CA ALA A 9 -7.69 39.87 15.35
C ALA A 9 -8.54 39.32 16.48
N VAL A 10 -8.94 38.05 16.42
CA VAL A 10 -9.50 37.30 17.54
C VAL A 10 -8.56 36.18 17.91
N LEU A 11 -7.84 36.36 19.01
CA LEU A 11 -7.04 35.34 19.68
C LEU A 11 -7.96 34.48 20.54
N LEU A 12 -8.16 33.22 20.20
CA LEU A 12 -8.72 32.21 21.10
C LEU A 12 -7.60 31.34 21.64
N THR A 13 -7.25 31.55 22.90
CA THR A 13 -6.39 30.67 23.71
C THR A 13 -7.24 29.53 24.27
N ALA A 14 -6.99 28.29 23.86
CA ALA A 14 -7.55 27.11 24.51
C ALA A 14 -6.47 26.48 25.41
N ALA A 15 -6.70 26.52 26.73
CA ALA A 15 -5.88 25.87 27.73
C ALA A 15 -6.23 24.36 27.80
N LEU A 16 -5.26 23.50 27.57
CA LEU A 16 -5.35 22.05 27.80
C LEU A 16 -4.85 21.72 29.20
N THR A 17 -5.76 21.29 30.08
CA THR A 17 -5.46 20.76 31.42
C THR A 17 -5.09 19.28 31.29
N LEU A 18 -3.84 18.93 31.61
CA LEU A 18 -3.39 17.56 31.85
C LEU A 18 -3.73 17.17 33.28
N THR A 19 -4.60 16.20 33.48
CA THR A 19 -4.80 15.50 34.74
C THR A 19 -3.86 14.30 34.83
N ALA A 20 -2.83 14.43 35.64
CA ALA A 20 -1.97 13.32 36.07
C ALA A 20 -2.64 12.63 37.28
N CYS A 21 -2.96 11.34 37.18
CA CYS A 21 -3.27 10.49 38.31
C CYS A 21 -1.99 9.84 38.81
N SER A 22 -1.47 10.37 39.91
CA SER A 22 -0.49 9.74 40.79
C SER A 22 -1.26 9.10 41.94
N SER A 23 -1.06 7.82 42.22
CA SER A 23 -1.32 7.30 43.54
C SER A 23 -0.19 6.36 43.94
N GLY A 24 0.57 6.82 44.90
CA GLY A 24 1.59 6.07 45.59
C GLY A 24 1.00 5.19 46.70
N GLY A 25 1.81 4.31 47.22
CA GLY A 25 1.51 3.51 48.42
C GLY A 25 2.57 2.46 48.65
N ASP A 26 3.48 2.80 49.57
CA ASP A 26 4.52 1.94 50.13
C ASP A 26 3.99 0.64 50.75
N LYS A 27 4.71 -0.47 50.66
CA LYS A 27 5.48 -1.10 51.74
C LYS A 27 6.13 -2.40 51.30
N ALA A 28 7.37 -2.52 51.72
CA ALA A 28 8.19 -3.72 51.62
C ALA A 28 7.65 -4.86 52.50
N GLU A 29 7.74 -6.11 52.00
CA GLU A 29 8.12 -7.23 52.87
C GLU A 29 8.68 -8.40 52.01
N SER A 30 9.63 -9.07 52.65
CA SER A 30 10.55 -10.10 52.22
C SER A 30 9.94 -11.37 51.71
N GLY A 31 10.64 -12.01 50.77
CA GLY A 31 10.86 -13.50 50.77
C GLY A 31 9.87 -14.30 49.95
N ALA A 32 10.30 -14.70 48.77
CA ALA A 32 10.31 -16.10 48.26
C ALA A 32 10.53 -16.08 46.74
N SER A 33 11.58 -16.73 46.30
CA SER A 33 11.86 -17.02 44.88
C SER A 33 10.68 -17.75 44.24
N PRO A 34 10.08 -17.26 43.15
CA PRO A 34 9.18 -18.09 42.37
C PRO A 34 9.98 -18.93 41.37
N LYS A 35 9.73 -20.22 41.42
CA LYS A 35 10.05 -21.24 40.44
C LYS A 35 9.70 -20.76 39.01
N PRO A 36 10.55 -21.00 37.99
CA PRO A 36 10.22 -20.63 36.63
C PRO A 36 8.97 -21.38 36.15
N PRO A 37 8.05 -20.72 35.45
CA PRO A 37 6.89 -21.36 34.85
C PRO A 37 7.36 -22.32 33.75
N ALA A 38 6.76 -23.51 33.72
CA ALA A 38 6.95 -24.53 32.73
C ALA A 38 6.79 -23.96 31.30
N SER A 39 7.72 -24.29 30.43
CA SER A 39 7.63 -24.05 28.98
C SER A 39 6.29 -24.53 28.45
N SER A 40 5.47 -23.57 27.98
CA SER A 40 4.34 -23.90 27.14
C SER A 40 4.88 -24.46 25.84
N SER A 41 4.56 -25.72 25.57
CA SER A 41 4.83 -26.37 24.29
C SER A 41 4.28 -25.49 23.15
N ALA A 42 5.13 -25.20 22.18
CA ALA A 42 4.70 -24.56 20.94
C ALA A 42 3.60 -25.43 20.30
N PRO A 43 2.52 -24.82 19.74
CA PRO A 43 1.54 -25.58 19.00
C PRO A 43 2.18 -26.20 17.75
N ASP A 44 1.77 -27.42 17.44
CA ASP A 44 2.19 -28.25 16.32
C ASP A 44 1.97 -27.50 14.99
N PRO A 45 2.90 -27.51 14.03
CA PRO A 45 2.76 -26.75 12.76
C PRO A 45 1.68 -27.32 11.81
N ALA A 46 0.90 -28.31 12.22
CA ALA A 46 -0.13 -28.95 11.38
C ALA A 46 -1.48 -28.22 11.34
N ASP A 47 -1.73 -27.20 12.18
CA ASP A 47 -3.00 -26.47 12.25
C ASP A 47 -2.91 -25.01 11.80
N ALA A 48 -1.92 -24.67 10.97
CA ALA A 48 -1.88 -23.37 10.33
C ALA A 48 -3.02 -23.29 9.30
N ALA A 49 -4.10 -22.60 9.66
CA ALA A 49 -5.10 -22.19 8.70
C ALA A 49 -4.41 -21.54 7.48
N PRO A 50 -4.89 -21.76 6.23
CA PRO A 50 -4.29 -21.15 5.04
C PRO A 50 -4.14 -19.65 5.26
N GLN A 51 -2.88 -19.16 5.28
CA GLN A 51 -2.64 -17.72 5.35
C GLN A 51 -3.30 -17.07 4.14
N PRO A 52 -4.06 -15.98 4.33
CA PRO A 52 -4.59 -15.24 3.20
C PRO A 52 -3.43 -14.84 2.29
N SER A 53 -3.62 -15.04 1.00
CA SER A 53 -2.68 -14.64 -0.04
C SER A 53 -2.22 -13.20 0.18
N THR A 54 -0.91 -12.97 0.22
CA THR A 54 -0.32 -11.64 0.39
C THR A 54 -0.47 -10.76 -0.87
N ASP A 55 -0.95 -11.34 -1.98
CA ASP A 55 -1.27 -10.57 -3.18
C ASP A 55 -2.61 -9.86 -3.02
N PRO A 56 -2.62 -8.52 -2.95
CA PRO A 56 -3.85 -7.73 -2.80
C PRO A 56 -4.81 -7.84 -3.98
N ASN A 57 -4.37 -8.45 -5.09
CA ASN A 57 -5.20 -8.73 -6.27
C ASN A 57 -5.56 -10.22 -6.39
N ALA A 58 -5.15 -11.08 -5.45
CA ALA A 58 -5.43 -12.50 -5.51
C ALA A 58 -6.95 -12.77 -5.44
N LYS A 59 -7.38 -13.69 -6.29
CA LYS A 59 -8.74 -14.25 -6.19
C LYS A 59 -8.83 -15.17 -4.97
N PRO A 60 -10.06 -15.38 -4.42
CA PRO A 60 -10.27 -16.32 -3.33
C PRO A 60 -9.71 -17.71 -3.67
N THR A 61 -9.05 -18.34 -2.73
CA THR A 61 -8.49 -19.70 -2.89
C THR A 61 -9.49 -20.81 -2.54
N GLY A 62 -10.65 -20.45 -1.98
CA GLY A 62 -11.72 -21.36 -1.59
C GLY A 62 -12.82 -21.50 -2.67
N PRO A 63 -13.89 -22.25 -2.35
CA PRO A 63 -15.06 -22.37 -3.22
C PRO A 63 -15.67 -21.02 -3.55
N VAL A 64 -15.98 -20.80 -4.82
CA VAL A 64 -16.59 -19.56 -5.32
C VAL A 64 -17.97 -19.86 -5.93
N LEU A 65 -18.85 -18.84 -5.93
CA LEU A 65 -20.14 -18.92 -6.55
C LEU A 65 -20.01 -19.13 -8.07
N PRO A 66 -20.75 -20.07 -8.67
CA PRO A 66 -20.86 -20.19 -10.12
C PRO A 66 -21.46 -18.93 -10.75
N ASP A 67 -21.03 -18.56 -11.94
CA ASP A 67 -21.49 -17.36 -12.65
C ASP A 67 -23.02 -17.30 -12.80
N ALA A 68 -23.68 -18.43 -12.95
CA ALA A 68 -25.16 -18.52 -13.01
C ALA A 68 -25.84 -18.05 -11.72
N LYS A 69 -25.15 -18.03 -10.59
CA LYS A 69 -25.65 -17.57 -9.29
C LYS A 69 -25.27 -16.13 -8.96
N LEU A 70 -24.55 -15.46 -9.86
CA LEU A 70 -24.16 -14.04 -9.69
C LEU A 70 -25.37 -13.14 -9.98
N THR A 71 -26.25 -13.02 -9.02
CA THR A 71 -27.44 -12.15 -9.07
C THR A 71 -27.49 -11.26 -7.84
N PRO A 72 -27.79 -9.95 -7.97
CA PRO A 72 -28.03 -9.10 -6.83
C PRO A 72 -29.40 -9.39 -6.21
N LYS A 73 -29.62 -8.94 -4.98
CA LYS A 73 -30.95 -9.05 -4.32
C LYS A 73 -32.02 -8.23 -5.02
N THR A 74 -31.64 -7.15 -5.66
CA THR A 74 -32.52 -6.26 -6.43
C THR A 74 -31.82 -5.82 -7.71
N GLY A 75 -32.56 -5.73 -8.81
CA GLY A 75 -32.01 -5.33 -10.10
C GLY A 75 -31.20 -6.43 -10.80
N SER A 76 -30.21 -6.02 -11.58
CA SER A 76 -29.31 -6.93 -12.32
C SER A 76 -27.92 -6.32 -12.43
N PHE A 77 -26.88 -7.15 -12.41
CA PHE A 77 -25.53 -6.73 -12.72
C PHE A 77 -25.36 -6.51 -14.24
N THR A 78 -24.57 -5.51 -14.61
CA THR A 78 -24.12 -5.30 -15.99
C THR A 78 -23.21 -6.44 -16.45
N ALA A 79 -22.88 -6.49 -17.72
CA ALA A 79 -21.96 -7.47 -18.28
C ALA A 79 -20.54 -7.33 -17.67
N GLU A 80 -20.07 -6.09 -17.48
CA GLU A 80 -18.79 -5.76 -16.90
C GLU A 80 -18.72 -6.14 -15.41
N GLU A 81 -19.80 -5.87 -14.65
CA GLU A 81 -19.91 -6.24 -13.25
C GLU A 81 -19.91 -7.76 -13.06
N LYS A 82 -20.65 -8.50 -13.90
CA LYS A 82 -20.61 -9.98 -13.90
C LYS A 82 -19.20 -10.49 -14.21
N LYS A 83 -18.53 -9.88 -15.18
CA LYS A 83 -17.17 -10.25 -15.53
C LYS A 83 -16.18 -9.98 -14.38
N TYR A 84 -16.36 -8.88 -13.66
CA TYR A 84 -15.58 -8.58 -12.47
C TYR A 84 -15.86 -9.62 -11.35
N LEU A 85 -17.11 -10.00 -11.12
CA LEU A 85 -17.52 -10.92 -10.07
C LEU A 85 -17.12 -12.38 -10.36
N SER A 86 -16.98 -12.76 -11.64
CA SER A 86 -16.67 -14.13 -12.04
C SER A 86 -15.40 -14.67 -11.40
N GLY A 87 -15.53 -15.76 -10.65
CA GLY A 87 -14.44 -16.38 -9.91
C GLY A 87 -13.89 -15.58 -8.72
N ARG A 88 -14.62 -14.54 -8.26
CA ARG A 88 -14.21 -13.69 -7.12
C ARG A 88 -15.11 -13.75 -5.91
N VAL A 89 -16.32 -14.23 -6.07
CA VAL A 89 -17.30 -14.25 -4.99
C VAL A 89 -17.17 -15.56 -4.22
N PRO A 90 -16.67 -15.56 -2.97
CA PRO A 90 -16.65 -16.76 -2.16
C PRO A 90 -18.05 -17.31 -1.94
N ASP A 91 -18.18 -18.64 -1.83
CA ASP A 91 -19.45 -19.27 -1.46
C ASP A 91 -19.96 -18.63 -0.15
N LYS A 92 -21.24 -18.30 -0.08
CA LYS A 92 -21.92 -17.62 1.05
C LYS A 92 -21.65 -16.11 1.21
N VAL A 93 -20.88 -15.46 0.32
CA VAL A 93 -20.73 -14.01 0.29
C VAL A 93 -21.69 -13.39 -0.71
N ASP A 94 -22.29 -12.26 -0.34
CA ASP A 94 -23.19 -11.51 -1.24
C ASP A 94 -22.35 -10.92 -2.41
N PRO A 95 -22.69 -11.24 -3.67
CA PRO A 95 -21.98 -10.68 -4.82
C PRO A 95 -21.94 -9.15 -4.84
N ALA A 96 -22.98 -8.48 -4.33
CA ALA A 96 -23.03 -7.03 -4.27
C ALA A 96 -21.94 -6.45 -3.36
N SER A 97 -21.60 -7.14 -2.26
CA SER A 97 -20.53 -6.71 -1.37
C SER A 97 -19.15 -6.78 -2.03
N VAL A 98 -18.91 -7.83 -2.83
CA VAL A 98 -17.65 -7.98 -3.60
C VAL A 98 -17.56 -6.91 -4.68
N LEU A 99 -18.67 -6.64 -5.38
CA LEU A 99 -18.72 -5.57 -6.38
C LEU A 99 -18.46 -4.19 -5.77
N GLN A 100 -19.06 -3.92 -4.61
CA GLN A 100 -18.82 -2.66 -3.89
C GLN A 100 -17.33 -2.46 -3.60
N GLY A 101 -16.62 -3.50 -3.14
CA GLY A 101 -15.18 -3.44 -2.93
C GLY A 101 -14.40 -3.02 -4.20
N GLY A 102 -14.78 -3.53 -5.36
CA GLY A 102 -14.22 -3.11 -6.64
C GLY A 102 -14.55 -1.67 -7.01
N GLN A 103 -15.78 -1.24 -6.78
CA GLN A 103 -16.20 0.15 -7.01
C GLN A 103 -15.48 1.12 -6.06
N ASP A 104 -15.28 0.74 -4.81
CA ASP A 104 -14.50 1.53 -3.84
C ASP A 104 -13.03 1.65 -4.27
N ALA A 105 -12.42 0.57 -4.78
CA ALA A 105 -11.08 0.61 -5.35
C ALA A 105 -10.99 1.60 -6.52
N CYS A 106 -11.96 1.55 -7.45
CA CYS A 106 -12.07 2.51 -8.55
C CYS A 106 -12.15 3.96 -8.06
N GLN A 107 -13.02 4.23 -7.10
CA GLN A 107 -13.19 5.57 -6.55
C GLN A 107 -11.92 6.08 -5.84
N ARG A 108 -11.22 5.21 -5.13
CA ARG A 108 -9.94 5.57 -4.48
C ARG A 108 -8.90 5.94 -5.52
N VAL A 109 -8.70 5.10 -6.54
CA VAL A 109 -7.77 5.41 -7.64
C VAL A 109 -8.14 6.73 -8.31
N GLN A 110 -9.40 6.92 -8.68
CA GLN A 110 -9.88 8.13 -9.35
C GLN A 110 -9.66 9.39 -8.52
N ARG A 111 -10.01 9.35 -7.23
CA ARG A 111 -9.81 10.50 -6.33
C ARG A 111 -8.35 10.84 -6.18
N THR A 112 -7.49 9.83 -5.97
CA THR A 112 -6.05 10.06 -5.84
C THR A 112 -5.47 10.59 -7.15
N ALA A 113 -5.79 9.99 -8.30
CA ALA A 113 -5.28 10.40 -9.61
C ALA A 113 -5.71 11.82 -10.02
N LYS A 114 -6.84 12.30 -9.52
CA LYS A 114 -7.31 13.66 -9.76
C LYS A 114 -6.39 14.71 -9.12
N HIS A 115 -5.77 14.38 -8.00
CA HIS A 115 -4.86 15.29 -7.29
C HIS A 115 -3.40 14.97 -7.60
N ASP A 116 -3.05 13.69 -7.65
CA ASP A 116 -1.67 13.21 -7.88
C ASP A 116 -1.70 11.85 -8.59
N LYS A 117 -1.34 11.85 -9.88
CA LYS A 117 -1.26 10.64 -10.69
C LYS A 117 -0.14 9.72 -10.25
N ASP A 118 0.97 10.27 -9.75
CA ASP A 118 2.10 9.49 -9.28
C ASP A 118 1.74 8.75 -7.98
N ALA A 119 1.07 9.42 -7.06
CA ALA A 119 0.54 8.78 -5.86
C ALA A 119 -0.47 7.67 -6.19
N ALA A 120 -1.37 7.90 -7.15
CA ALA A 120 -2.31 6.86 -7.59
C ALA A 120 -1.59 5.66 -8.23
N THR A 121 -0.59 5.92 -9.06
CA THR A 121 0.23 4.88 -9.70
C THR A 121 0.99 4.08 -8.65
N GLY A 122 1.63 4.76 -7.70
CA GLY A 122 2.34 4.13 -6.58
C GLY A 122 1.41 3.24 -5.75
N ALA A 123 0.22 3.72 -5.38
CA ALA A 123 -0.76 2.94 -4.62
C ALA A 123 -1.24 1.67 -5.35
N VAL A 124 -1.30 1.69 -6.70
CA VAL A 124 -1.59 0.48 -7.50
C VAL A 124 -0.39 -0.46 -7.54
N ILE A 125 0.85 0.07 -7.66
CA ILE A 125 2.08 -0.72 -7.65
C ILE A 125 2.27 -1.44 -6.32
N THR A 126 2.11 -0.73 -5.21
CA THR A 126 2.33 -1.25 -3.84
C THR A 126 1.20 -2.12 -3.33
N GLY A 127 0.03 -2.09 -4.01
CA GLY A 127 -1.15 -2.82 -3.56
C GLY A 127 -1.90 -2.16 -2.40
N GLU A 128 -1.62 -0.91 -2.08
CA GLU A 128 -2.36 -0.14 -1.06
C GLU A 128 -3.85 0.02 -1.37
N ILE A 129 -4.21 -0.15 -2.64
CA ILE A 129 -5.60 -0.24 -3.08
C ILE A 129 -5.85 -1.69 -3.53
N PRO A 130 -6.33 -2.57 -2.64
CA PRO A 130 -6.57 -3.97 -2.97
C PRO A 130 -7.56 -4.10 -4.14
N GLY A 131 -7.27 -5.02 -5.06
CA GLY A 131 -8.13 -5.26 -6.22
C GLY A 131 -8.12 -4.17 -7.30
N ALA A 132 -7.29 -3.13 -7.16
CA ALA A 132 -7.26 -2.00 -8.09
C ALA A 132 -7.03 -2.40 -9.55
N LYS A 133 -6.13 -3.34 -9.81
CA LYS A 133 -5.82 -3.77 -11.19
C LYS A 133 -7.05 -4.31 -11.92
N ASP A 134 -7.75 -5.22 -11.27
CA ASP A 134 -8.94 -5.84 -11.83
C ASP A 134 -10.12 -4.85 -11.89
N ALA A 135 -10.28 -4.02 -10.86
CA ALA A 135 -11.30 -2.99 -10.84
C ALA A 135 -11.09 -1.97 -11.98
N ILE A 136 -9.86 -1.49 -12.19
CA ILE A 136 -9.54 -0.58 -13.30
C ILE A 136 -9.83 -1.25 -14.65
N THR A 137 -9.45 -2.50 -14.80
CA THR A 137 -9.64 -3.21 -16.07
C THR A 137 -11.11 -3.37 -16.45
N LEU A 138 -11.96 -3.67 -15.47
CA LEU A 138 -13.33 -4.13 -15.69
C LEU A 138 -14.41 -3.11 -15.29
N LEU A 139 -14.18 -2.32 -14.23
CA LEU A 139 -15.21 -1.42 -13.68
C LEU A 139 -14.95 0.06 -13.96
N CYS A 140 -13.69 0.48 -14.09
CA CYS A 140 -13.33 1.88 -14.31
C CYS A 140 -12.24 2.06 -15.38
N PRO A 141 -12.54 1.73 -16.64
CA PRO A 141 -11.56 1.75 -17.73
C PRO A 141 -10.93 3.12 -17.98
N ASP A 142 -11.53 4.19 -17.53
CA ASP A 142 -10.96 5.56 -17.58
C ASP A 142 -9.65 5.69 -16.79
N GLN A 143 -9.40 4.79 -15.84
CA GLN A 143 -8.18 4.74 -15.05
C GLN A 143 -7.08 3.85 -15.67
N LYS A 144 -7.29 3.29 -16.87
CA LYS A 144 -6.28 2.48 -17.57
C LYS A 144 -4.91 3.16 -17.73
N PRO A 145 -4.79 4.48 -17.92
CA PRO A 145 -3.47 5.12 -17.96
C PRO A 145 -2.67 4.94 -16.65
N ILE A 146 -3.33 4.96 -15.49
CA ILE A 146 -2.70 4.70 -14.18
C ILE A 146 -2.23 3.24 -14.12
N LEU A 147 -3.08 2.30 -14.54
CA LEU A 147 -2.73 0.88 -14.57
C LEU A 147 -1.55 0.61 -15.51
N ALA A 148 -1.56 1.17 -16.72
CA ALA A 148 -0.49 0.99 -17.69
C ALA A 148 0.87 1.54 -17.21
N ALA A 149 0.86 2.63 -16.42
CA ALA A 149 2.06 3.12 -15.75
C ALA A 149 2.50 2.18 -14.62
N ALA A 150 1.55 1.70 -13.81
CA ALA A 150 1.81 0.81 -12.69
C ALA A 150 2.37 -0.56 -13.13
N GLU A 151 1.91 -1.10 -14.25
CA GLU A 151 2.38 -2.39 -14.79
C GLU A 151 3.85 -2.37 -15.23
N LYS A 152 4.39 -1.21 -15.52
CA LYS A 152 5.81 -1.01 -15.87
C LYS A 152 6.67 -0.73 -14.64
N GLY A 153 6.05 -0.48 -13.50
CA GLY A 153 6.70 -0.11 -12.26
C GLY A 153 6.92 -1.29 -11.31
N PHE A 154 7.56 -0.99 -10.19
CA PHE A 154 7.76 -1.92 -9.09
C PHE A 154 7.82 -1.18 -7.75
N PRO A 155 7.45 -1.84 -6.63
CA PRO A 155 7.53 -1.24 -5.30
C PRO A 155 8.99 -1.08 -4.86
N GLU A 156 9.23 -0.27 -3.85
CA GLU A 156 10.51 -0.23 -3.14
C GLU A 156 10.83 -1.57 -2.48
N GLY A 157 12.07 -1.71 -2.02
CA GLY A 157 12.60 -2.92 -1.41
C GLY A 157 13.54 -3.69 -2.34
N PRO A 158 13.90 -4.93 -1.94
CA PRO A 158 14.80 -5.76 -2.70
C PRO A 158 14.12 -6.31 -3.97
N ARG A 159 14.85 -6.26 -5.08
CA ARG A 159 14.42 -6.79 -6.37
C ARG A 159 15.56 -7.53 -7.05
N THR A 160 15.35 -8.80 -7.36
CA THR A 160 16.31 -9.62 -8.10
C THR A 160 16.15 -9.42 -9.60
N SER A 161 17.28 -9.39 -10.32
CA SER A 161 17.35 -9.31 -11.79
C SER A 161 16.45 -8.19 -12.36
N PRO A 162 16.57 -6.95 -11.89
CA PRO A 162 15.79 -5.84 -12.42
C PRO A 162 16.14 -5.59 -13.88
N ALA A 163 15.20 -5.09 -14.67
CA ALA A 163 15.51 -4.61 -16.01
C ALA A 163 16.45 -3.39 -15.94
N ALA A 164 17.49 -3.39 -16.76
CA ALA A 164 18.37 -2.22 -16.89
C ALA A 164 17.59 -1.04 -17.48
N GLY A 165 17.92 0.18 -17.06
CA GLY A 165 17.25 1.38 -17.55
C GLY A 165 17.20 2.50 -16.54
N SER A 166 16.57 3.61 -16.93
CA SER A 166 16.35 4.74 -16.06
C SER A 166 14.94 4.66 -15.45
N TYR A 167 14.87 4.86 -14.15
CA TYR A 167 13.64 4.84 -13.36
C TYR A 167 13.53 6.11 -12.52
N ARG A 168 12.32 6.52 -12.23
CA ARG A 168 12.06 7.58 -11.26
C ARG A 168 11.24 7.07 -10.09
N ALA A 169 11.57 7.53 -8.89
CA ALA A 169 10.79 7.24 -7.70
C ALA A 169 9.47 8.04 -7.69
N LEU A 170 8.44 7.45 -7.10
CA LEU A 170 7.12 8.08 -6.92
C LEU A 170 6.95 8.65 -5.51
N THR A 171 8.06 8.84 -4.79
CA THR A 171 8.06 9.41 -3.45
C THR A 171 8.19 10.93 -3.49
N GLN A 172 7.66 11.58 -2.45
CA GLN A 172 7.97 12.96 -2.10
C GLN A 172 8.90 13.05 -0.87
N ALA A 173 9.32 11.91 -0.34
CA ALA A 173 10.18 11.82 0.83
C ALA A 173 11.63 12.16 0.48
N THR A 174 12.33 12.79 1.42
CA THR A 174 13.74 13.21 1.26
C THR A 174 14.75 12.16 1.71
N ASN A 175 14.27 10.99 2.15
CA ASN A 175 15.08 9.87 2.62
C ASN A 175 15.15 8.69 1.65
N CYS A 176 14.70 8.87 0.41
CA CYS A 176 14.80 7.82 -0.61
C CYS A 176 16.26 7.55 -0.95
N THR A 177 16.65 6.29 -0.82
CA THR A 177 17.99 5.79 -1.20
C THR A 177 17.86 4.50 -1.99
N TRP A 178 18.85 4.20 -2.84
CA TRP A 178 18.86 2.98 -3.64
C TRP A 178 20.27 2.52 -3.95
N GLU A 179 20.43 1.23 -4.21
CA GLU A 179 21.68 0.58 -4.59
C GLU A 179 21.42 -0.54 -5.60
N ALA A 180 22.28 -0.64 -6.61
CA ALA A 180 22.31 -1.72 -7.59
C ALA A 180 23.60 -2.51 -7.45
N LYS A 181 23.51 -3.84 -7.29
CA LYS A 181 24.64 -4.77 -7.10
C LYS A 181 24.76 -5.75 -8.24
N GLY A 182 26.01 -6.08 -8.58
CA GLY A 182 26.35 -7.17 -9.50
C GLY A 182 26.21 -8.55 -8.86
N LYS A 183 26.42 -9.60 -9.67
CA LYS A 183 26.37 -11.00 -9.20
C LYS A 183 27.44 -11.34 -8.16
N ASP A 184 28.54 -10.61 -8.15
CA ASP A 184 29.65 -10.71 -7.21
C ASP A 184 29.41 -9.91 -5.91
N GLY A 185 28.25 -9.25 -5.80
CA GLY A 185 27.92 -8.38 -4.69
C GLY A 185 28.52 -6.97 -4.75
N ALA A 186 29.33 -6.67 -5.80
CA ALA A 186 29.89 -5.33 -5.99
C ALA A 186 28.78 -4.32 -6.30
N THR A 187 28.87 -3.13 -5.71
CA THR A 187 27.98 -2.01 -6.01
C THR A 187 28.29 -1.48 -7.41
N LEU A 188 27.33 -1.56 -8.32
CA LEU A 188 27.42 -1.06 -9.68
C LEU A 188 26.97 0.41 -9.78
N ALA A 189 25.97 0.77 -8.98
CA ALA A 189 25.44 2.13 -8.89
C ALA A 189 24.68 2.30 -7.58
N SER A 190 24.61 3.52 -7.09
CA SER A 190 23.83 3.89 -5.90
C SER A 190 23.39 5.35 -5.99
N GLY A 191 22.44 5.75 -5.17
CA GLY A 191 22.01 7.14 -5.12
C GLY A 191 20.86 7.41 -4.14
N PRO A 192 20.46 8.66 -4.10
CA PRO A 192 21.07 9.83 -4.76
C PRO A 192 22.42 10.21 -4.11
N GLU A 193 23.32 10.85 -4.87
CA GLU A 193 24.65 11.26 -4.35
C GLU A 193 24.55 12.33 -3.25
N THR A 194 23.51 13.15 -3.31
CA THR A 194 23.21 14.16 -2.31
C THR A 194 21.82 13.96 -1.76
N PRO A 195 21.58 14.22 -0.45
CA PRO A 195 20.24 14.10 0.12
C PRO A 195 19.22 14.94 -0.67
N PRO A 196 18.11 14.33 -1.12
CA PRO A 196 17.10 15.05 -1.88
C PRO A 196 16.43 16.12 -1.03
N LYS A 197 15.98 17.18 -1.66
CA LYS A 197 15.10 18.19 -1.07
C LYS A 197 13.63 17.83 -1.35
N ALA A 198 12.75 18.41 -0.57
CA ALA A 198 11.31 18.25 -0.80
C ALA A 198 10.94 18.72 -2.23
N GLY A 199 10.28 17.83 -2.99
CA GLY A 199 9.89 18.09 -4.38
C GLY A 199 10.93 17.71 -5.44
N ASP A 200 12.13 17.27 -5.04
CA ASP A 200 13.10 16.76 -6.00
C ASP A 200 12.63 15.45 -6.65
N LYS A 201 12.87 15.34 -7.95
CA LYS A 201 12.64 14.07 -8.68
C LYS A 201 13.86 13.18 -8.50
N ILE A 202 13.66 12.08 -7.78
CA ILE A 202 14.72 11.09 -7.55
C ILE A 202 14.69 10.08 -8.70
N THR A 203 15.85 9.89 -9.34
CA THR A 203 16.05 8.94 -10.43
C THR A 203 17.09 7.90 -10.07
N ALA A 204 16.94 6.70 -10.62
CA ALA A 204 17.91 5.62 -10.55
C ALA A 204 18.22 5.13 -11.95
N THR A 205 19.49 5.01 -12.28
CA THR A 205 19.93 4.30 -13.49
C THR A 205 20.40 2.92 -13.07
N ILE A 206 19.66 1.89 -13.46
CA ILE A 206 19.98 0.48 -13.20
C ILE A 206 20.89 -0.01 -14.33
N PRO A 207 22.19 -0.30 -14.05
CA PRO A 207 23.12 -0.77 -15.08
C PRO A 207 22.76 -2.16 -15.61
N ALA A 208 23.20 -2.46 -16.82
CA ALA A 208 23.19 -3.85 -17.31
C ALA A 208 24.07 -4.75 -16.42
N GLY A 209 23.60 -5.98 -16.16
CA GLY A 209 24.32 -6.91 -15.28
C GLY A 209 23.98 -6.76 -13.79
N THR A 210 23.08 -5.85 -13.43
CA THR A 210 22.57 -5.77 -12.06
C THR A 210 21.86 -7.06 -11.67
N ALA A 211 22.33 -7.70 -10.60
CA ALA A 211 21.74 -8.89 -10.04
C ALA A 211 20.68 -8.56 -8.98
N GLU A 212 20.92 -7.50 -8.21
CA GLU A 212 20.04 -7.03 -7.16
C GLU A 212 19.93 -5.51 -7.18
N PHE A 213 18.71 -5.01 -7.04
CA PHE A 213 18.42 -3.61 -6.78
C PHE A 213 17.66 -3.53 -5.46
N ASN A 214 18.08 -2.64 -4.59
CA ASN A 214 17.40 -2.40 -3.34
C ASN A 214 17.15 -0.91 -3.14
N SER A 215 16.00 -0.55 -2.59
CA SER A 215 15.67 0.84 -2.31
C SER A 215 14.82 0.97 -1.06
N SER A 216 14.91 2.12 -0.41
CA SER A 216 14.17 2.44 0.82
C SER A 216 13.73 3.90 0.82
N GLY A 217 12.51 4.17 1.29
CA GLY A 217 11.91 5.50 1.32
C GLY A 217 11.52 6.04 -0.06
N CYS A 218 11.56 5.20 -1.09
CA CYS A 218 11.30 5.57 -2.49
C CYS A 218 9.86 5.32 -2.94
N TYR A 219 9.07 4.60 -2.13
CA TYR A 219 7.68 4.21 -2.33
C TYR A 219 7.51 3.23 -3.51
N ALA A 220 7.68 3.70 -4.73
CA ALA A 220 7.62 2.86 -5.94
C ALA A 220 8.45 3.49 -7.05
N TRP A 221 8.76 2.70 -8.07
CA TRP A 221 9.55 3.09 -9.23
C TRP A 221 8.79 2.85 -10.52
N ILE A 222 8.89 3.79 -11.46
CA ILE A 222 8.42 3.63 -12.83
C ILE A 222 9.53 4.03 -13.80
N PRO A 223 9.51 3.58 -15.05
CA PRO A 223 10.42 4.07 -16.09
C PRO A 223 10.39 5.60 -16.19
N ALA A 224 11.58 6.23 -16.32
CA ALA A 224 11.75 7.69 -16.38
C ALA A 224 11.44 8.23 -17.79
#